data_8d2533866db6eb0424b9930f10a2120f
#
_entry.id   8d2533866db6eb0424b9930f10a2120f
#
_cell.length_a   1.000
_cell.length_b   1.000
_cell.length_c   1.000
_cell.angle_alpha   90.00
_cell.angle_beta   90.00
_cell.angle_gamma   90.00
#
_symmetry.space_group_name_H-M   'P 1'
#
loop_
_entity.id
_entity.type
_entity.pdbx_description
1 polymer ?
#
loop_
_entity_poly.entity_id
_entity_poly.type
_entity_poly.pdbx_seq_one_letter_code
_entity_poly.pdbx_strand_id
1 'polypeptide(L)'
;LQSVAIEQQPVILAATVTSATAGNPSGAVAFFANGISLGTGSLNSSGQATLTTSSLAAGQESIVAQYAGDSNFASGNSSPLDVVVAGFAASPANLNVTRGQSLNIPLTLYAPAGSNMSFMLSCSGLPANAACKFDMNPAVPGPNGTTVNITFTTMASSKLPGLPAHKDPAALRGFELIALLAALFAVAALHWRRAPRWRLVSCASLATFALALVIGGCGASSYSSNTPVTPAGSPGTPAGLAAFTVTGTSGATTISTVVNVTVK
;
A
#
# COMPACT_ATOMS: atom_id res chain seq x y z
N LEU A 1 35.14 16.00 8.14
CA LEU A 1 33.80 15.41 7.88
C LEU A 1 33.99 14.23 6.95
N GLN A 2 33.88 13.02 7.46
CA GLN A 2 33.92 11.82 6.64
C GLN A 2 32.66 11.83 5.77
N SER A 3 32.80 11.90 4.44
CA SER A 3 31.66 11.80 3.53
C SER A 3 31.14 10.36 3.57
N VAL A 4 29.91 10.19 3.99
CA VAL A 4 29.24 8.89 4.02
C VAL A 4 28.76 8.57 2.61
N ALA A 5 29.15 7.40 2.07
CA ALA A 5 28.57 6.89 0.84
C ALA A 5 27.13 6.46 1.12
N ILE A 6 26.19 6.87 0.26
CA ILE A 6 24.78 6.57 0.38
C ILE A 6 24.35 5.87 -0.91
N GLU A 7 23.58 4.81 -0.77
CA GLU A 7 23.03 4.06 -1.90
C GLU A 7 22.28 4.99 -2.88
N GLN A 8 22.48 4.76 -4.18
CA GLN A 8 21.87 5.54 -5.28
C GLN A 8 22.31 7.04 -5.33
N GLN A 9 23.21 7.47 -4.44
CA GLN A 9 23.78 8.81 -4.51
C GLN A 9 25.12 8.79 -5.24
N PRO A 10 25.48 9.86 -6.00
CA PRO A 10 26.73 9.92 -6.70
C PRO A 10 27.93 9.96 -5.73
N VAL A 11 28.86 9.06 -5.94
CA VAL A 11 30.14 8.97 -5.22
C VAL A 11 31.28 9.13 -6.24
N ILE A 12 32.30 9.88 -5.90
CA ILE A 12 33.48 10.03 -6.72
C ILE A 12 34.56 9.07 -6.19
N LEU A 13 34.91 8.10 -7.04
CA LEU A 13 36.05 7.22 -6.82
C LEU A 13 37.31 7.83 -7.52
N ALA A 14 38.44 7.85 -6.84
CA ALA A 14 39.69 8.35 -7.39
C ALA A 14 40.79 7.33 -7.17
N ALA A 15 41.59 7.09 -8.21
CA ALA A 15 42.77 6.25 -8.16
C ALA A 15 43.96 6.99 -8.76
N THR A 16 45.16 6.81 -8.17
CA THR A 16 46.40 7.37 -8.69
C THR A 16 47.33 6.22 -9.09
N VAL A 17 47.76 6.24 -10.35
CA VAL A 17 48.76 5.29 -10.88
C VAL A 17 50.12 5.95 -10.75
N THR A 18 51.01 5.33 -9.98
CA THR A 18 52.40 5.79 -9.79
C THR A 18 53.34 4.81 -10.46
N SER A 19 54.41 5.34 -11.02
CA SER A 19 55.51 4.55 -11.60
C SER A 19 56.80 4.80 -10.86
N ALA A 20 57.63 3.77 -10.69
CA ALA A 20 59.00 3.90 -10.20
C ALA A 20 59.97 4.38 -11.29
N THR A 21 59.58 4.33 -12.55
CA THR A 21 60.36 4.80 -13.71
C THR A 21 59.86 6.16 -14.19
N ALA A 22 60.77 6.92 -14.84
CA ALA A 22 60.41 8.21 -15.42
C ALA A 22 59.35 8.06 -16.51
N GLY A 23 58.37 8.99 -16.53
CA GLY A 23 57.28 9.05 -17.47
C GLY A 23 55.91 9.05 -16.77
N ASN A 24 54.87 9.33 -17.52
CA ASN A 24 53.49 9.35 -17.01
C ASN A 24 52.69 8.18 -17.62
N PRO A 25 52.10 7.32 -16.79
CA PRO A 25 51.15 6.31 -17.24
C PRO A 25 50.00 6.94 -17.99
N SER A 26 49.50 6.26 -19.04
CA SER A 26 48.38 6.69 -19.87
C SER A 26 47.29 5.63 -19.93
N GLY A 27 46.13 5.98 -20.51
CA GLY A 27 45.00 5.06 -20.65
C GLY A 27 43.94 5.26 -19.57
N ALA A 28 43.38 4.16 -19.07
CA ALA A 28 42.22 4.19 -18.16
C ALA A 28 42.42 3.23 -16.98
N VAL A 29 41.74 3.55 -15.89
CA VAL A 29 41.60 2.70 -14.71
C VAL A 29 40.15 2.23 -14.62
N ALA A 30 39.96 0.92 -14.50
CA ALA A 30 38.64 0.31 -14.24
C ALA A 30 38.43 0.21 -12.72
N PHE A 31 37.20 0.52 -12.27
CA PHE A 31 36.80 0.44 -10.88
C PHE A 31 35.81 -0.69 -10.69
N PHE A 32 35.98 -1.45 -9.63
CA PHE A 32 35.13 -2.59 -9.27
C PHE A 32 34.67 -2.46 -7.81
N ALA A 33 33.46 -2.91 -7.53
CA ALA A 33 32.95 -3.11 -6.19
C ALA A 33 32.57 -4.59 -6.03
N ASN A 34 33.12 -5.30 -5.05
CA ASN A 34 32.92 -6.73 -4.85
C ASN A 34 33.08 -7.57 -6.14
N GLY A 35 34.02 -7.16 -7.03
CA GLY A 35 34.29 -7.80 -8.32
C GLY A 35 33.31 -7.40 -9.46
N ILE A 36 32.30 -6.58 -9.20
CA ILE A 36 31.36 -6.05 -10.20
C ILE A 36 31.91 -4.73 -10.75
N SER A 37 31.98 -4.59 -12.08
CA SER A 37 32.47 -3.37 -12.72
C SER A 37 31.55 -2.19 -12.47
N LEU A 38 32.11 -1.09 -11.99
CA LEU A 38 31.43 0.21 -11.82
C LEU A 38 31.65 1.15 -13.02
N GLY A 39 32.68 0.90 -13.82
CA GLY A 39 33.06 1.74 -14.95
C GLY A 39 34.56 2.07 -14.98
N THR A 40 34.95 3.00 -15.86
CA THR A 40 36.34 3.39 -16.08
C THR A 40 36.55 4.91 -15.96
N GLY A 41 37.69 5.32 -15.47
CA GLY A 41 38.15 6.71 -15.50
C GLY A 41 39.46 6.83 -16.30
N SER A 42 39.56 7.86 -17.15
CA SER A 42 40.82 8.13 -17.89
C SER A 42 41.86 8.76 -16.99
N LEU A 43 43.12 8.35 -17.15
CA LEU A 43 44.24 9.00 -16.48
C LEU A 43 44.49 10.41 -17.02
N ASN A 44 44.61 11.35 -16.10
CA ASN A 44 45.05 12.70 -16.43
C ASN A 44 46.58 12.79 -16.42
N SER A 45 47.14 13.97 -16.73
CA SER A 45 48.59 14.23 -16.75
C SER A 45 49.28 14.04 -15.41
N SER A 46 48.54 14.01 -14.32
CA SER A 46 49.05 13.74 -12.96
C SER A 46 48.94 12.26 -12.56
N GLY A 47 48.59 11.37 -13.50
CA GLY A 47 48.39 9.95 -13.23
C GLY A 47 47.14 9.61 -12.41
N GLN A 48 46.16 10.52 -12.32
CA GLN A 48 44.92 10.32 -11.57
C GLN A 48 43.78 10.00 -12.51
N ALA A 49 43.01 8.98 -12.17
CA ALA A 49 41.73 8.65 -12.77
C ALA A 49 40.57 8.86 -11.77
N THR A 50 39.46 9.38 -12.22
CA THR A 50 38.27 9.56 -11.42
C THR A 50 37.05 8.94 -12.12
N LEU A 51 36.15 8.36 -11.32
CA LEU A 51 34.84 7.84 -11.76
C LEU A 51 33.78 8.35 -10.82
N THR A 52 32.72 8.96 -11.36
CA THR A 52 31.52 9.27 -10.60
C THR A 52 30.50 8.15 -10.86
N THR A 53 30.03 7.53 -9.80
CA THR A 53 29.06 6.42 -9.88
C THR A 53 28.00 6.54 -8.79
N SER A 54 26.78 6.08 -9.09
CA SER A 54 25.68 5.89 -8.13
C SER A 54 25.30 4.41 -8.00
N SER A 55 26.14 3.50 -8.49
CA SER A 55 25.85 2.07 -8.58
C SER A 55 26.35 1.26 -7.38
N LEU A 56 26.80 1.92 -6.30
CA LEU A 56 27.18 1.22 -5.08
C LEU A 56 25.93 0.70 -4.38
N ALA A 57 25.95 -0.60 -4.04
CA ALA A 57 24.87 -1.22 -3.27
C ALA A 57 25.03 -0.88 -1.78
N ALA A 58 23.89 -0.94 -1.05
CA ALA A 58 23.93 -0.77 0.41
C ALA A 58 24.63 -1.95 1.08
N GLY A 59 25.47 -1.64 2.08
CA GLY A 59 26.21 -2.63 2.84
C GLY A 59 27.72 -2.46 2.73
N GLN A 60 28.42 -3.56 2.92
CA GLN A 60 29.89 -3.59 2.84
C GLN A 60 30.34 -3.79 1.39
N GLU A 61 31.12 -2.86 0.87
CA GLU A 61 31.67 -2.86 -0.47
C GLU A 61 33.19 -2.83 -0.44
N SER A 62 33.82 -3.74 -1.18
CA SER A 62 35.29 -3.79 -1.36
C SER A 62 35.65 -3.21 -2.73
N ILE A 63 36.19 -2.00 -2.75
CA ILE A 63 36.48 -1.24 -3.95
C ILE A 63 37.93 -1.53 -4.39
N VAL A 64 38.10 -1.92 -5.67
CA VAL A 64 39.39 -2.17 -6.30
C VAL A 64 39.51 -1.36 -7.59
N ALA A 65 40.62 -0.67 -7.77
CA ALA A 65 40.97 0.00 -9.01
C ALA A 65 41.99 -0.85 -9.78
N GLN A 66 41.77 -1.06 -11.08
CA GLN A 66 42.63 -1.84 -11.96
C GLN A 66 43.14 -0.97 -13.12
N TYR A 67 44.42 -0.85 -13.24
CA TYR A 67 45.09 -0.24 -14.38
C TYR A 67 45.56 -1.35 -15.34
N ALA A 68 45.13 -1.27 -16.60
CA ALA A 68 45.44 -2.31 -17.60
C ALA A 68 46.91 -2.26 -18.10
N GLY A 69 47.63 -1.19 -17.79
CA GLY A 69 48.95 -0.91 -18.36
C GLY A 69 48.85 -0.15 -19.69
N ASP A 70 49.98 0.29 -20.19
CA ASP A 70 50.15 0.84 -21.53
C ASP A 70 51.45 0.29 -22.17
N SER A 71 51.90 0.86 -23.29
CA SER A 71 53.14 0.40 -23.98
C SER A 71 54.41 0.52 -23.15
N ASN A 72 54.44 1.35 -22.12
CA ASN A 72 55.63 1.66 -21.31
C ASN A 72 55.48 1.25 -19.85
N PHE A 73 54.26 1.03 -19.37
CA PHE A 73 53.95 0.78 -17.98
C PHE A 73 53.10 -0.51 -17.83
N ALA A 74 53.52 -1.36 -16.91
CA ALA A 74 52.84 -2.58 -16.60
C ALA A 74 51.45 -2.34 -15.93
N SER A 75 50.58 -3.30 -16.07
CA SER A 75 49.29 -3.33 -15.35
C SER A 75 49.48 -3.43 -13.85
N GLY A 76 48.51 -2.95 -13.09
CA GLY A 76 48.51 -3.02 -11.63
C GLY A 76 47.10 -2.86 -11.03
N ASN A 77 46.96 -3.36 -9.82
CA ASN A 77 45.74 -3.25 -9.04
C ASN A 77 46.00 -2.50 -7.73
N SER A 78 45.03 -1.76 -7.26
CA SER A 78 45.06 -1.22 -5.90
C SER A 78 44.87 -2.31 -4.84
N SER A 79 45.28 -2.04 -3.61
CA SER A 79 44.72 -2.77 -2.47
C SER A 79 43.21 -2.51 -2.38
N PRO A 80 42.43 -3.49 -1.89
CA PRO A 80 41.01 -3.29 -1.63
C PRO A 80 40.78 -2.15 -0.63
N LEU A 81 39.80 -1.31 -0.91
CA LEU A 81 39.28 -0.29 0.00
C LEU A 81 37.89 -0.70 0.45
N ASP A 82 37.76 -1.11 1.71
CA ASP A 82 36.49 -1.51 2.27
C ASP A 82 35.72 -0.27 2.73
N VAL A 83 34.52 -0.10 2.23
CA VAL A 83 33.60 0.99 2.56
C VAL A 83 32.24 0.43 2.97
N VAL A 84 31.51 1.14 3.82
CA VAL A 84 30.13 0.83 4.15
C VAL A 84 29.24 1.87 3.50
N VAL A 85 28.35 1.43 2.64
CA VAL A 85 27.37 2.26 1.95
C VAL A 85 26.07 2.26 2.76
N ALA A 86 25.63 3.44 3.20
CA ALA A 86 24.38 3.58 3.93
C ALA A 86 23.21 3.35 3.00
N GLY A 87 22.25 2.52 3.43
CA GLY A 87 21.07 2.19 2.63
C GLY A 87 20.37 0.93 3.12
N PHE A 88 19.35 0.54 2.39
CA PHE A 88 18.65 -0.72 2.61
C PHE A 88 19.25 -1.82 1.73
N ALA A 89 19.59 -2.96 2.32
CA ALA A 89 19.84 -4.16 1.53
C ALA A 89 18.58 -4.52 0.72
N ALA A 90 18.78 -5.19 -0.42
CA ALA A 90 17.69 -5.63 -1.26
C ALA A 90 16.64 -6.41 -0.45
N SER A 91 15.37 -6.04 -0.64
CA SER A 91 14.25 -6.73 -0.01
C SER A 91 14.17 -8.19 -0.49
N PRO A 92 13.77 -9.14 0.37
CA PRO A 92 13.55 -10.52 -0.04
C PRO A 92 12.59 -10.60 -1.23
N ALA A 93 12.89 -11.50 -2.18
CA ALA A 93 12.01 -11.80 -3.30
C ALA A 93 10.89 -12.77 -2.88
N ASN A 94 9.79 -12.80 -3.64
CA ASN A 94 8.69 -13.77 -3.50
C ASN A 94 7.95 -13.74 -2.16
N LEU A 95 7.69 -12.54 -1.66
CA LEU A 95 6.86 -12.35 -0.48
C LEU A 95 5.38 -12.63 -0.81
N ASN A 96 4.74 -13.49 0.00
CA ASN A 96 3.34 -13.86 -0.20
C ASN A 96 2.57 -13.69 1.11
N VAL A 97 1.37 -13.12 1.06
CA VAL A 97 0.47 -12.98 2.20
C VAL A 97 -0.96 -13.28 1.79
N THR A 98 -1.69 -14.01 2.63
CA THR A 98 -3.13 -14.23 2.44
C THR A 98 -3.90 -13.03 3.02
N ARG A 99 -5.01 -12.65 2.38
CA ARG A 99 -5.88 -11.58 2.87
C ARG A 99 -6.32 -11.84 4.32
N GLY A 100 -6.28 -10.81 5.14
CA GLY A 100 -6.57 -10.87 6.56
C GLY A 100 -5.42 -11.40 7.42
N GLN A 101 -4.27 -11.68 6.82
CA GLN A 101 -3.07 -12.12 7.52
C GLN A 101 -2.01 -11.03 7.54
N SER A 102 -1.03 -11.22 8.41
CA SER A 102 0.17 -10.38 8.50
C SER A 102 1.39 -11.14 8.01
N LEU A 103 2.32 -10.41 7.41
CA LEU A 103 3.62 -10.91 6.95
C LEU A 103 4.73 -10.11 7.61
N ASN A 104 5.70 -10.78 8.20
CA ASN A 104 6.92 -10.15 8.68
C ASN A 104 7.97 -10.14 7.57
N ILE A 105 8.50 -8.96 7.25
CA ILE A 105 9.48 -8.73 6.19
C ILE A 105 10.74 -8.20 6.86
N PRO A 106 11.83 -8.99 6.95
CA PRO A 106 13.10 -8.52 7.47
C PRO A 106 13.75 -7.60 6.42
N LEU A 107 14.13 -6.41 6.84
CA LEU A 107 14.85 -5.43 6.03
C LEU A 107 16.14 -5.05 6.75
N THR A 108 17.28 -5.23 6.09
CA THR A 108 18.56 -4.88 6.68
C THR A 108 18.98 -3.48 6.26
N LEU A 109 19.31 -2.66 7.25
CA LEU A 109 19.72 -1.27 7.10
C LEU A 109 21.18 -1.14 7.50
N TYR A 110 22.00 -0.49 6.65
CA TYR A 110 23.42 -0.26 6.88
C TYR A 110 23.72 1.22 7.09
N ALA A 111 24.72 1.50 7.93
CA ALA A 111 25.36 2.80 7.99
C ALA A 111 26.82 2.64 8.48
N PRO A 112 27.75 3.51 8.04
CA PRO A 112 29.14 3.49 8.50
C PRO A 112 29.25 3.66 10.01
N ALA A 113 30.26 3.04 10.60
CA ALA A 113 30.56 3.22 12.02
C ALA A 113 30.83 4.70 12.35
N GLY A 114 30.24 5.17 13.44
CA GLY A 114 30.43 6.58 13.88
C GLY A 114 29.61 7.61 13.07
N SER A 115 28.80 7.19 12.11
CA SER A 115 27.94 8.11 11.34
C SER A 115 26.81 8.73 12.17
N ASN A 116 26.47 8.14 13.33
CA ASN A 116 25.37 8.56 14.21
C ASN A 116 24.03 8.73 13.46
N MET A 117 23.84 8.00 12.37
CA MET A 117 22.59 8.03 11.61
C MET A 117 21.48 7.32 12.37
N SER A 118 20.34 7.98 12.46
CA SER A 118 19.10 7.44 13.03
C SER A 118 17.98 7.68 12.05
N PHE A 119 17.42 6.62 11.49
CA PHE A 119 16.44 6.71 10.41
C PHE A 119 15.01 6.58 10.94
N MET A 120 14.21 7.61 10.69
CA MET A 120 12.75 7.53 10.80
C MET A 120 12.20 6.79 9.59
N LEU A 121 11.54 5.65 9.82
CA LEU A 121 11.02 4.78 8.78
C LEU A 121 9.56 5.05 8.49
N SER A 122 9.19 5.00 7.22
CA SER A 122 7.82 5.15 6.75
C SER A 122 7.54 4.24 5.55
N CYS A 123 6.27 3.89 5.34
CA CYS A 123 5.81 3.18 4.15
C CYS A 123 4.90 4.08 3.32
N SER A 124 5.02 4.01 2.00
CA SER A 124 4.14 4.70 1.04
C SER A 124 3.75 3.77 -0.11
N GLY A 125 2.65 4.08 -0.79
CA GLY A 125 2.16 3.24 -1.90
C GLY A 125 1.55 1.92 -1.45
N LEU A 126 1.11 1.79 -0.19
CA LEU A 126 0.44 0.58 0.29
C LEU A 126 -0.86 0.33 -0.48
N PRO A 127 -1.20 -0.94 -0.76
CA PRO A 127 -2.51 -1.26 -1.32
C PRO A 127 -3.63 -0.86 -0.35
N ALA A 128 -4.82 -0.61 -0.89
CA ALA A 128 -5.98 -0.24 -0.09
C ALA A 128 -6.23 -1.26 1.03
N ASN A 129 -6.56 -0.78 2.22
CA ASN A 129 -6.81 -1.61 3.41
C ASN A 129 -5.63 -2.50 3.82
N ALA A 130 -4.41 -2.08 3.54
CA ALA A 130 -3.19 -2.65 4.09
C ALA A 130 -2.51 -1.65 5.03
N ALA A 131 -1.74 -2.17 5.98
CA ALA A 131 -0.96 -1.39 6.92
C ALA A 131 0.46 -1.93 7.04
N CYS A 132 1.38 -1.06 7.42
CA CYS A 132 2.79 -1.39 7.65
C CYS A 132 3.19 -0.84 9.01
N LYS A 133 3.93 -1.64 9.78
CA LYS A 133 4.47 -1.27 11.09
C LYS A 133 5.90 -1.78 11.21
N PHE A 134 6.77 -0.98 11.82
CA PHE A 134 8.16 -1.33 12.10
C PHE A 134 8.30 -1.74 13.57
N ASP A 135 9.16 -2.73 13.83
CA ASP A 135 9.53 -3.15 15.20
C ASP A 135 10.48 -2.13 15.87
N MET A 136 11.32 -1.45 15.07
CA MET A 136 12.18 -0.35 15.49
C MET A 136 11.95 0.89 14.63
N ASN A 137 11.56 2.01 15.27
CA ASN A 137 11.40 3.29 14.59
C ASN A 137 11.51 4.43 15.62
N PRO A 138 12.60 5.21 15.66
CA PRO A 138 13.69 5.22 14.68
C PRO A 138 14.63 4.00 14.73
N ALA A 139 15.23 3.66 13.59
CA ALA A 139 16.22 2.61 13.46
C ALA A 139 17.65 3.20 13.47
N VAL A 140 18.53 2.64 14.27
CA VAL A 140 19.94 3.05 14.35
C VAL A 140 20.81 1.93 13.74
N PRO A 141 21.20 2.03 12.47
CA PRO A 141 21.98 1.00 11.80
C PRO A 141 23.46 1.07 12.18
N GLY A 142 24.12 -0.07 12.06
CA GLY A 142 25.57 -0.21 12.18
C GLY A 142 26.22 -0.72 10.89
N PRO A 143 27.55 -0.83 10.87
CA PRO A 143 28.33 -1.26 9.69
C PRO A 143 28.06 -2.71 9.29
N ASN A 144 27.67 -3.56 10.23
CA ASN A 144 27.34 -4.97 9.99
C ASN A 144 25.87 -5.18 9.60
N GLY A 145 25.11 -4.10 9.48
CA GLY A 145 23.67 -4.13 9.23
C GLY A 145 22.83 -4.32 10.48
N THR A 146 21.71 -3.65 10.51
CA THR A 146 20.67 -3.80 11.55
C THR A 146 19.41 -4.25 10.88
N THR A 147 18.86 -5.40 11.28
CA THR A 147 17.61 -5.90 10.73
C THR A 147 16.43 -5.23 11.44
N VAL A 148 15.57 -4.62 10.64
CA VAL A 148 14.28 -4.05 11.04
C VAL A 148 13.18 -4.92 10.45
N ASN A 149 12.25 -5.38 11.28
CA ASN A 149 11.12 -6.17 10.81
C ASN A 149 9.94 -5.27 10.49
N ILE A 150 9.43 -5.40 9.28
CA ILE A 150 8.22 -4.75 8.82
C ILE A 150 7.08 -5.73 8.97
N THR A 151 6.09 -5.41 9.79
CA THR A 151 4.82 -6.15 9.83
C THR A 151 3.88 -5.54 8.81
N PHE A 152 3.73 -6.22 7.67
CA PHE A 152 2.76 -5.87 6.64
C PHE A 152 1.46 -6.61 6.91
N THR A 153 0.35 -5.88 7.13
CA THR A 153 -0.95 -6.43 7.50
C THR A 153 -1.96 -6.17 6.40
N THR A 154 -2.73 -7.19 6.05
CA THR A 154 -3.81 -7.11 5.06
C THR A 154 -5.16 -7.29 5.75
N MET A 155 -6.24 -6.76 5.16
CA MET A 155 -7.59 -6.97 5.65
C MET A 155 -8.33 -8.01 4.79
N ALA A 156 -9.03 -8.94 5.46
CA ALA A 156 -9.98 -9.81 4.80
C ALA A 156 -11.22 -9.00 4.36
N SER A 157 -11.84 -9.38 3.24
CA SER A 157 -13.15 -8.85 2.90
C SER A 157 -14.19 -9.39 3.88
N SER A 158 -14.89 -8.53 4.59
CA SER A 158 -16.02 -8.93 5.41
C SER A 158 -17.29 -8.96 4.54
N LYS A 159 -17.83 -10.15 4.27
CA LYS A 159 -19.26 -10.25 3.94
C LYS A 159 -20.02 -10.06 5.26
N LEU A 160 -20.77 -8.99 5.37
CA LEU A 160 -21.80 -8.96 6.44
C LEU A 160 -22.69 -10.20 6.26
N PRO A 161 -22.96 -10.99 7.32
CA PRO A 161 -23.97 -12.01 7.28
C PRO A 161 -25.25 -11.33 6.75
N GLY A 162 -25.78 -11.82 5.63
CA GLY A 162 -27.03 -11.30 5.12
C GLY A 162 -28.05 -11.33 6.25
N LEU A 163 -28.59 -10.17 6.61
CA LEU A 163 -29.75 -10.13 7.51
C LEU A 163 -30.75 -11.14 6.96
N PRO A 164 -31.31 -12.03 7.80
CA PRO A 164 -32.36 -12.95 7.34
C PRO A 164 -33.42 -12.10 6.65
N ALA A 165 -33.76 -12.46 5.42
CA ALA A 165 -34.77 -11.75 4.66
C ALA A 165 -35.99 -11.63 5.58
N HIS A 166 -36.29 -10.40 6.00
CA HIS A 166 -37.50 -10.14 6.78
C HIS A 166 -38.63 -10.54 5.87
N LYS A 167 -39.22 -11.69 6.16
CA LYS A 167 -40.51 -12.09 5.53
C LYS A 167 -41.51 -11.05 6.00
N ASP A 168 -41.76 -10.08 5.13
CA ASP A 168 -42.81 -9.08 5.38
C ASP A 168 -44.12 -9.80 5.67
N PRO A 169 -44.67 -9.65 6.89
CA PRO A 169 -45.96 -10.23 7.20
C PRO A 169 -47.10 -9.43 6.56
N ALA A 170 -46.78 -8.47 5.67
CA ALA A 170 -47.76 -7.54 5.10
C ALA A 170 -48.67 -8.16 4.05
N ALA A 171 -48.37 -9.32 3.48
CA ALA A 171 -49.23 -9.95 2.48
C ALA A 171 -50.49 -10.57 3.06
N LEU A 172 -50.58 -10.84 4.38
CA LEU A 172 -51.76 -11.47 5.02
C LEU A 172 -52.73 -10.45 5.61
N ARG A 173 -52.34 -9.19 5.82
CA ARG A 173 -53.22 -8.18 6.41
C ARG A 173 -54.24 -7.57 5.45
N GLY A 174 -54.01 -7.67 4.17
CA GLY A 174 -54.95 -7.16 3.15
C GLY A 174 -56.25 -7.96 3.08
N PHE A 175 -56.19 -9.27 3.24
CA PHE A 175 -57.37 -10.13 3.17
C PHE A 175 -58.26 -10.02 4.41
N GLU A 176 -57.68 -9.83 5.60
CA GLU A 176 -58.47 -9.65 6.83
C GLU A 176 -59.22 -8.32 6.87
N LEU A 177 -58.61 -7.25 6.38
CA LEU A 177 -59.28 -5.94 6.27
C LEU A 177 -60.40 -5.95 5.28
N ILE A 178 -60.29 -6.64 4.15
CA ILE A 178 -61.36 -6.80 3.15
C ILE A 178 -62.48 -7.66 3.71
N ALA A 179 -62.15 -8.72 4.44
CA ALA A 179 -63.17 -9.58 5.08
C ALA A 179 -63.92 -8.84 6.20
N LEU A 180 -63.23 -8.01 7.00
CA LEU A 180 -63.86 -7.18 8.04
C LEU A 180 -64.80 -6.11 7.43
N LEU A 181 -64.39 -5.46 6.35
CA LEU A 181 -65.24 -4.50 5.63
C LEU A 181 -66.45 -5.18 4.99
N ALA A 182 -66.27 -6.35 4.39
CA ALA A 182 -67.41 -7.13 3.84
C ALA A 182 -68.41 -7.56 4.92
N ALA A 183 -67.90 -7.96 6.09
CA ALA A 183 -68.79 -8.31 7.24
C ALA A 183 -69.54 -7.09 7.77
N LEU A 184 -68.88 -5.91 7.85
CA LEU A 184 -69.57 -4.66 8.25
C LEU A 184 -70.65 -4.23 7.25
N PHE A 185 -70.38 -4.38 5.95
CA PHE A 185 -71.37 -4.13 4.90
C PHE A 185 -72.57 -5.10 4.98
N ALA A 186 -72.30 -6.37 5.27
CA ALA A 186 -73.37 -7.37 5.44
C ALA A 186 -74.29 -7.08 6.65
N VAL A 187 -73.70 -6.66 7.78
CA VAL A 187 -74.44 -6.25 8.98
C VAL A 187 -75.22 -4.97 8.74
N ALA A 188 -74.62 -3.99 8.05
CA ALA A 188 -75.34 -2.77 7.67
C ALA A 188 -76.51 -3.04 6.73
N ALA A 189 -76.35 -3.95 5.76
CA ALA A 189 -77.46 -4.36 4.84
C ALA A 189 -78.59 -5.12 5.56
N LEU A 190 -78.28 -5.92 6.58
CA LEU A 190 -79.24 -6.59 7.43
C LEU A 190 -80.05 -5.61 8.30
N HIS A 191 -79.43 -4.58 8.82
CA HIS A 191 -80.05 -3.51 9.58
C HIS A 191 -80.95 -2.63 8.68
N TRP A 192 -80.54 -2.41 7.42
CA TRP A 192 -81.30 -1.61 6.47
C TRP A 192 -82.64 -2.26 6.09
N ARG A 193 -82.74 -3.56 6.14
CA ARG A 193 -84.02 -4.28 5.88
C ARG A 193 -85.03 -4.15 7.00
N ARG A 194 -84.65 -3.62 8.18
CA ARG A 194 -85.53 -3.50 9.36
C ARG A 194 -85.86 -2.05 9.77
N ALA A 195 -85.33 -1.05 9.05
CA ALA A 195 -85.59 0.35 9.40
C ALA A 195 -86.84 0.93 8.75
N PRO A 196 -87.72 1.64 9.48
CA PRO A 196 -88.85 2.34 8.93
C PRO A 196 -88.40 3.50 8.03
N ARG A 197 -89.21 3.79 6.98
CA ARG A 197 -88.95 4.63 5.81
C ARG A 197 -88.59 6.13 6.08
N TRP A 198 -88.45 6.55 7.28
CA TRP A 198 -88.33 7.98 7.64
C TRP A 198 -86.82 8.45 7.95
N ARG A 199 -85.89 7.60 7.79
CA ARG A 199 -84.44 7.97 8.08
C ARG A 199 -83.49 7.90 6.88
N LEU A 200 -83.96 8.11 5.68
CA LEU A 200 -83.20 7.96 4.46
C LEU A 200 -82.34 9.18 4.08
N VAL A 201 -82.45 10.30 4.77
CA VAL A 201 -81.77 11.55 4.34
C VAL A 201 -80.43 11.72 5.00
N SER A 202 -80.15 11.08 6.15
CA SER A 202 -78.88 11.30 6.91
C SER A 202 -77.80 10.31 6.58
N CYS A 203 -78.00 9.23 5.87
CA CYS A 203 -76.98 8.23 5.59
C CYS A 203 -76.25 8.44 4.27
N ALA A 204 -76.76 9.23 3.35
CA ALA A 204 -76.10 9.49 2.05
C ALA A 204 -74.84 10.37 2.22
N SER A 205 -74.81 11.26 3.23
CA SER A 205 -73.67 12.13 3.49
C SER A 205 -72.48 11.42 4.18
N LEU A 206 -72.75 10.36 4.94
CA LEU A 206 -71.67 9.59 5.59
C LEU A 206 -70.99 8.58 4.64
N ALA A 207 -71.69 8.04 3.67
CA ALA A 207 -71.16 7.12 2.69
C ALA A 207 -70.19 7.83 1.69
N THR A 208 -70.53 9.06 1.31
CA THR A 208 -69.64 9.87 0.42
C THR A 208 -68.40 10.33 1.13
N PHE A 209 -68.43 10.58 2.44
CA PHE A 209 -67.26 10.98 3.22
C PHE A 209 -66.27 9.81 3.44
N ALA A 210 -66.78 8.60 3.65
CA ALA A 210 -65.97 7.39 3.76
C ALA A 210 -65.30 7.00 2.44
N LEU A 211 -65.96 7.21 1.30
CA LEU A 211 -65.39 6.94 -0.02
C LEU A 211 -64.31 7.97 -0.41
N ALA A 212 -64.46 9.23 -0.01
CA ALA A 212 -63.45 10.27 -0.24
C ALA A 212 -62.16 10.04 0.56
N LEU A 213 -62.23 9.45 1.76
CA LEU A 213 -61.09 9.11 2.57
C LEU A 213 -60.28 7.92 2.00
N VAL A 214 -60.95 7.00 1.30
CA VAL A 214 -60.27 5.85 0.66
C VAL A 214 -59.57 6.26 -0.65
N ILE A 215 -60.14 7.25 -1.36
CA ILE A 215 -59.54 7.71 -2.65
C ILE A 215 -58.50 8.83 -2.45
N GLY A 216 -58.61 9.60 -1.35
CA GLY A 216 -57.66 10.66 -1.03
C GLY A 216 -56.33 10.17 -0.42
N GLY A 217 -56.21 8.90 -0.10
CA GLY A 217 -55.03 8.28 0.51
C GLY A 217 -54.00 7.74 -0.48
N CYS A 218 -54.23 7.80 -1.80
CA CYS A 218 -53.20 7.52 -2.80
C CYS A 218 -52.37 8.77 -3.09
N GLY A 219 -51.66 9.27 -2.08
CA GLY A 219 -50.45 10.00 -2.31
C GLY A 219 -49.48 9.05 -3.03
N ALA A 220 -49.24 9.32 -4.31
CA ALA A 220 -48.14 8.69 -5.04
C ALA A 220 -46.83 9.00 -4.32
N SER A 221 -46.49 8.22 -3.30
CA SER A 221 -45.09 8.03 -2.96
C SER A 221 -44.50 7.31 -4.16
N SER A 222 -43.77 8.06 -4.98
CA SER A 222 -42.81 7.48 -5.90
C SER A 222 -41.96 6.50 -5.08
N TYR A 223 -42.30 5.24 -5.16
CA TYR A 223 -41.39 4.17 -4.79
C TYR A 223 -40.22 4.30 -5.79
N SER A 224 -39.25 5.13 -5.41
CA SER A 224 -37.91 4.91 -5.87
C SER A 224 -37.63 3.44 -5.59
N SER A 225 -37.39 2.65 -6.61
CA SER A 225 -36.88 1.30 -6.49
C SER A 225 -35.59 1.37 -5.71
N ASN A 226 -35.68 1.41 -4.40
CA ASN A 226 -34.57 1.05 -3.54
C ASN A 226 -34.40 -0.45 -3.79
N THR A 227 -33.61 -0.78 -4.83
CA THR A 227 -32.86 -2.01 -4.76
C THR A 227 -32.28 -2.03 -3.35
N PRO A 228 -32.48 -3.09 -2.56
CA PRO A 228 -31.88 -3.18 -1.25
C PRO A 228 -30.38 -2.98 -1.48
N VAL A 229 -29.86 -1.82 -1.07
CA VAL A 229 -28.43 -1.60 -1.00
C VAL A 229 -28.01 -2.59 0.05
N THR A 230 -27.61 -3.78 -0.40
CA THR A 230 -26.85 -4.69 0.46
C THR A 230 -25.68 -3.84 0.96
N PRO A 231 -25.57 -3.61 2.27
CA PRO A 231 -24.45 -2.87 2.79
C PRO A 231 -23.19 -3.56 2.25
N ALA A 232 -22.45 -2.86 1.41
CA ALA A 232 -21.24 -3.39 0.83
C ALA A 232 -20.35 -3.78 2.00
N GLY A 233 -20.03 -5.05 2.13
CA GLY A 233 -19.05 -5.52 3.10
C GLY A 233 -17.78 -4.70 2.90
N SER A 234 -17.04 -4.42 3.96
CA SER A 234 -15.77 -3.71 3.85
C SER A 234 -14.89 -4.40 2.81
N PRO A 235 -14.47 -3.69 1.75
CA PRO A 235 -13.56 -4.27 0.78
C PRO A 235 -12.27 -4.65 1.50
N GLY A 236 -11.83 -5.91 1.37
CA GLY A 236 -10.53 -6.34 1.87
C GLY A 236 -9.38 -5.73 1.05
N THR A 237 -8.16 -6.05 1.43
CA THR A 237 -6.99 -5.72 0.62
C THR A 237 -7.11 -6.37 -0.76
N PRO A 238 -6.91 -5.66 -1.89
CA PRO A 238 -6.96 -6.24 -3.22
C PRO A 238 -5.97 -7.41 -3.37
N ALA A 239 -6.35 -8.45 -4.13
CA ALA A 239 -5.42 -9.52 -4.49
C ALA A 239 -4.52 -9.08 -5.64
N GLY A 240 -3.35 -9.68 -5.74
CA GLY A 240 -2.39 -9.47 -6.82
C GLY A 240 -1.04 -9.00 -6.32
N LEU A 241 -0.18 -8.62 -7.26
CA LEU A 241 1.12 -8.04 -6.94
C LEU A 241 0.92 -6.62 -6.41
N ALA A 242 1.43 -6.35 -5.22
CA ALA A 242 1.49 -5.05 -4.60
C ALA A 242 2.95 -4.63 -4.42
N ALA A 243 3.28 -3.41 -4.80
CA ALA A 243 4.58 -2.80 -4.54
C ALA A 243 4.37 -1.60 -3.61
N PHE A 244 5.17 -1.50 -2.57
CA PHE A 244 5.19 -0.32 -1.70
C PHE A 244 6.63 0.10 -1.41
N THR A 245 6.82 1.37 -1.14
CA THR A 245 8.14 1.94 -0.87
C THR A 245 8.34 2.11 0.62
N VAL A 246 9.47 1.62 1.12
CA VAL A 246 9.97 1.92 2.47
C VAL A 246 10.99 3.04 2.35
N THR A 247 10.78 4.10 3.10
CA THR A 247 11.66 5.27 3.13
C THR A 247 12.19 5.47 4.54
N GLY A 248 13.50 5.69 4.64
CA GLY A 248 14.17 6.08 5.87
C GLY A 248 14.76 7.48 5.73
N THR A 249 14.52 8.35 6.73
CA THR A 249 15.05 9.72 6.76
C THR A 249 15.91 9.94 8.00
N SER A 250 17.11 10.50 7.82
CA SER A 250 18.02 10.88 8.90
C SER A 250 18.64 12.24 8.57
N GLY A 251 18.16 13.31 9.21
CA GLY A 251 18.50 14.68 8.86
C GLY A 251 18.12 14.98 7.40
N ALA A 252 19.10 15.40 6.59
CA ALA A 252 18.91 15.66 5.16
C ALA A 252 19.03 14.39 4.29
N THR A 253 19.44 13.27 4.86
CA THR A 253 19.63 12.01 4.13
C THR A 253 18.33 11.25 4.02
N THR A 254 17.98 10.87 2.80
CA THR A 254 16.83 10.00 2.52
C THR A 254 17.29 8.78 1.73
N ILE A 255 16.89 7.61 2.18
CA ILE A 255 17.11 6.32 1.51
C ILE A 255 15.78 5.64 1.29
N SER A 256 15.65 4.85 0.24
CA SER A 256 14.38 4.14 -0.03
C SER A 256 14.61 2.81 -0.71
N THR A 257 13.70 1.87 -0.48
CA THR A 257 13.67 0.58 -1.18
C THR A 257 12.23 0.21 -1.51
N VAL A 258 12.04 -0.55 -2.59
CA VAL A 258 10.73 -1.05 -3.01
C VAL A 258 10.57 -2.49 -2.53
N VAL A 259 9.46 -2.76 -1.87
CA VAL A 259 9.08 -4.10 -1.39
C VAL A 259 7.93 -4.61 -2.24
N ASN A 260 8.11 -5.78 -2.85
CA ASN A 260 7.10 -6.44 -3.68
C ASN A 260 6.46 -7.60 -2.90
N VAL A 261 5.13 -7.58 -2.75
CA VAL A 261 4.34 -8.59 -2.03
C VAL A 261 3.20 -9.06 -2.90
N THR A 262 2.98 -10.37 -2.97
CA THR A 262 1.80 -10.95 -3.62
C THR A 262 0.73 -11.20 -2.57
N VAL A 263 -0.42 -10.54 -2.68
CA VAL A 263 -1.60 -10.73 -1.85
C VAL A 263 -2.50 -11.80 -2.50
N LYS A 264 -2.77 -12.88 -1.78
CA LYS A 264 -3.59 -14.03 -2.24
C LYS A 264 -4.98 -14.03 -1.60
#